data_6d8ffba488b2d3c4e8ba19d4e91ca1ab
#
_entry.id   6d8ffba488b2d3c4e8ba19d4e91ca1ab
#
_cell.length_a   1.000
_cell.length_b   1.000
_cell.length_c   1.000
_cell.angle_alpha   90.00
_cell.angle_beta   90.00
_cell.angle_gamma   90.00
#
_symmetry.space_group_name_H-M   'P 1'
#
loop_
_entity.id
_entity.type
_entity.pdbx_description
1 polymer ?
#
loop_
_entity_poly.entity_id
_entity_poly.type
_entity_poly.pdbx_seq_one_letter_code
_entity_poly.pdbx_strand_id
1 'polypeptide(L)'
;MAVIYNDKVCIYANELIMYDPKRKVGSEKGFLPLGTYNTKVNRKQIVVAERASLRRPALVEFDSLEVYIQQLYIKYYGDPHEDVERAATSPLERAVGYNEAAYSFFTTYRDGAGKPLRPEKVTLYTLQARVLDAVIRLRDSNAECGFGRGGSRFNVWDRLSEMVNDLLKVRDSKGNTRYPHKLPSTGKTLKRKVDQYESEGFIALVHKNKGNTSAALIRDEEDEAIMHKLLSQHMNLNNAQIMEQYNKIAS
;
A
#
# COMPACT_ATOMS: atom_id res chain seq x y z
N MET A 1 4.84 13.54 19.60
CA MET A 1 4.76 12.20 18.95
C MET A 1 3.72 11.37 19.69
N ALA A 2 2.65 10.98 19.03
CA ALA A 2 1.55 10.24 19.65
C ALA A 2 1.77 8.72 19.54
N VAL A 3 1.22 7.94 20.46
CA VAL A 3 1.30 6.47 20.50
C VAL A 3 -0.06 5.90 20.87
N ILE A 4 -0.35 4.67 20.41
CA ILE A 4 -1.53 3.92 20.89
C ILE A 4 -1.12 3.13 22.13
N TYR A 5 -1.90 3.27 23.19
CA TYR A 5 -1.76 2.49 24.42
C TYR A 5 -3.16 2.09 24.91
N ASN A 6 -3.43 0.78 25.06
CA ASN A 6 -4.73 0.23 25.41
C ASN A 6 -5.89 0.79 24.53
N ASP A 7 -5.71 0.77 23.21
CA ASP A 7 -6.64 1.26 22.18
C ASP A 7 -7.01 2.75 22.29
N LYS A 8 -6.20 3.52 23.02
CA LYS A 8 -6.38 4.98 23.17
C LYS A 8 -5.19 5.73 22.63
N VAL A 9 -5.47 6.90 22.05
CA VAL A 9 -4.43 7.82 21.60
C VAL A 9 -3.81 8.51 22.82
N CYS A 10 -2.52 8.31 23.02
CA CYS A 10 -1.76 8.84 24.13
C CYS A 10 -0.60 9.72 23.64
N ILE A 11 -0.30 10.74 24.42
CA ILE A 11 0.80 11.68 24.23
C ILE A 11 1.74 11.66 25.43
N TYR A 12 2.96 12.11 25.24
CA TYR A 12 3.93 12.17 26.33
C TYR A 12 3.65 13.37 27.24
N ALA A 13 3.62 13.13 28.56
CA ALA A 13 3.38 14.18 29.55
C ALA A 13 4.41 15.33 29.50
N ASN A 14 5.65 15.04 29.11
CA ASN A 14 6.69 16.06 28.98
C ASN A 14 6.40 17.04 27.81
N GLU A 15 5.59 16.69 26.83
CA GLU A 15 5.17 17.59 25.75
C GLU A 15 4.15 18.61 26.24
N LEU A 16 3.36 18.27 27.28
CA LEU A 16 2.39 19.19 27.92
C LEU A 16 3.06 20.15 28.91
N ILE A 17 4.10 19.68 29.61
CA ILE A 17 4.73 20.39 30.73
C ILE A 17 5.74 21.39 30.20
N MET A 18 5.70 22.65 30.70
CA MET A 18 6.76 23.64 30.46
C MET A 18 8.08 23.14 31.03
N TYR A 19 9.18 23.40 30.31
CA TYR A 19 10.50 22.99 30.74
C TYR A 19 10.88 23.56 32.12
N ASP A 20 11.16 22.65 33.06
CA ASP A 20 11.64 22.98 34.42
C ASP A 20 13.11 22.56 34.52
N PRO A 21 14.08 23.50 34.53
CA PRO A 21 15.51 23.18 34.59
C PRO A 21 15.93 22.53 35.92
N LYS A 22 15.20 22.76 37.01
CA LYS A 22 15.52 22.16 38.31
C LYS A 22 15.18 20.68 38.35
N ARG A 23 14.12 20.26 37.67
CA ARG A 23 13.65 18.87 37.63
C ARG A 23 13.97 18.15 36.32
N LYS A 24 14.53 18.85 35.34
CA LYS A 24 14.84 18.34 33.98
C LYS A 24 13.63 17.63 33.34
N VAL A 25 12.47 18.20 33.49
CA VAL A 25 11.19 17.70 32.96
C VAL A 25 10.52 18.77 32.12
N GLY A 26 9.82 18.36 31.09
CA GLY A 26 9.07 19.27 30.22
C GLY A 26 9.76 19.55 28.90
N SER A 27 9.11 20.39 28.09
CA SER A 27 9.53 20.78 26.74
C SER A 27 9.51 22.29 26.59
N GLU A 28 10.38 22.84 25.76
CA GLU A 28 10.37 24.29 25.40
C GLU A 28 9.03 24.71 24.78
N LYS A 29 8.32 23.78 24.14
CA LYS A 29 6.98 23.98 23.58
C LYS A 29 5.85 23.63 24.56
N GLY A 30 6.18 23.18 25.77
CA GLY A 30 5.19 22.88 26.81
C GLY A 30 4.46 24.14 27.27
N PHE A 31 3.23 24.01 27.69
CA PHE A 31 2.34 25.12 28.04
C PHE A 31 1.67 24.97 29.41
N LEU A 32 1.84 23.84 30.11
CA LEU A 32 1.35 23.64 31.47
C LEU A 32 2.50 23.72 32.47
N PRO A 33 2.45 24.57 33.48
CA PRO A 33 3.36 24.50 34.63
C PRO A 33 3.24 23.13 35.31
N LEU A 34 4.37 22.56 35.77
CA LEU A 34 4.41 21.26 36.41
C LEU A 34 3.44 21.13 37.59
N GLY A 35 3.32 22.17 38.41
CA GLY A 35 2.35 22.20 39.52
C GLY A 35 0.90 22.11 39.08
N THR A 36 0.57 22.80 37.98
CA THR A 36 -0.78 22.74 37.37
C THR A 36 -1.05 21.36 36.80
N TYR A 37 -0.09 20.78 36.09
CA TYR A 37 -0.19 19.41 35.57
C TYR A 37 -0.48 18.41 36.69
N ASN A 38 0.33 18.42 37.76
CA ASN A 38 0.14 17.53 38.92
C ASN A 38 -1.21 17.72 39.61
N THR A 39 -1.68 18.95 39.74
CA THR A 39 -3.00 19.24 40.30
C THR A 39 -4.11 18.67 39.45
N LYS A 40 -4.03 18.81 38.11
CA LYS A 40 -5.02 18.24 37.18
C LYS A 40 -5.02 16.72 37.19
N VAL A 41 -3.86 16.09 37.28
CA VAL A 41 -3.74 14.62 37.41
C VAL A 41 -4.37 14.16 38.72
N ASN A 42 -4.07 14.81 39.85
CA ASN A 42 -4.66 14.44 41.16
C ASN A 42 -6.17 14.62 41.19
N ARG A 43 -6.72 15.60 40.48
CA ARG A 43 -8.17 15.83 40.31
C ARG A 43 -8.81 14.94 39.25
N LYS A 44 -8.05 14.01 38.61
CA LYS A 44 -8.50 13.14 37.51
C LYS A 44 -9.01 13.91 36.27
N GLN A 45 -8.60 15.15 36.12
CA GLN A 45 -8.88 15.97 34.93
C GLN A 45 -7.91 15.63 33.78
N ILE A 46 -6.80 14.97 34.09
CA ILE A 46 -5.86 14.40 33.15
C ILE A 46 -5.70 12.92 33.52
N VAL A 47 -6.00 12.03 32.59
CA VAL A 47 -5.85 10.59 32.79
C VAL A 47 -4.46 10.15 32.33
N VAL A 48 -3.70 9.61 33.28
CA VAL A 48 -2.38 9.05 33.01
C VAL A 48 -2.54 7.58 32.66
N ALA A 49 -2.31 7.22 31.41
CA ALA A 49 -2.42 5.85 30.91
C ALA A 49 -1.24 4.98 31.36
N GLU A 50 -0.03 5.54 31.37
CA GLU A 50 1.18 4.87 31.87
C GLU A 50 2.00 5.86 32.71
N ARG A 51 2.43 5.42 33.89
CA ARG A 51 3.27 6.26 34.78
C ARG A 51 4.69 6.36 34.23
N ALA A 52 5.35 7.49 34.53
CA ALA A 52 6.74 7.69 34.19
C ALA A 52 7.64 6.60 34.80
N SER A 53 8.61 6.11 34.04
CA SER A 53 9.68 5.24 34.49
C SER A 53 11.05 5.89 34.29
N LEU A 54 12.13 5.22 34.74
CA LEU A 54 13.50 5.81 34.73
C LEU A 54 13.96 6.29 33.34
N ARG A 55 13.37 5.77 32.26
CA ARG A 55 13.76 6.07 30.88
C ARG A 55 12.61 6.50 29.98
N ARG A 56 11.37 6.53 30.51
CA ARG A 56 10.18 6.85 29.72
C ARG A 56 9.33 7.89 30.45
N PRO A 57 8.94 8.99 29.81
CA PRO A 57 7.98 9.92 30.37
C PRO A 57 6.60 9.24 30.51
N ALA A 58 5.74 9.77 31.37
CA ALA A 58 4.37 9.30 31.50
C ALA A 58 3.61 9.48 30.18
N LEU A 59 2.68 8.56 29.91
CA LEU A 59 1.71 8.67 28.84
C LEU A 59 0.38 9.18 29.38
N VAL A 60 -0.22 10.11 28.67
CA VAL A 60 -1.50 10.76 28.99
C VAL A 60 -2.48 10.48 27.87
N GLU A 61 -3.70 10.08 28.21
CA GLU A 61 -4.79 9.91 27.23
C GLU A 61 -5.16 11.29 26.66
N PHE A 62 -5.01 11.47 25.35
CA PHE A 62 -5.25 12.75 24.68
C PHE A 62 -6.72 13.20 24.81
N ASP A 63 -7.65 12.27 24.61
CA ASP A 63 -9.09 12.55 24.65
C ASP A 63 -9.61 12.86 26.07
N SER A 64 -8.81 12.57 27.11
CA SER A 64 -9.14 12.94 28.49
C SER A 64 -8.83 14.41 28.80
N LEU A 65 -8.07 15.08 27.95
CA LEU A 65 -7.66 16.45 28.16
C LEU A 65 -8.83 17.42 27.92
N GLU A 66 -8.86 18.53 28.67
CA GLU A 66 -9.77 19.62 28.39
C GLU A 66 -9.59 20.16 26.97
N VAL A 67 -10.68 20.51 26.29
CA VAL A 67 -10.69 20.92 24.88
C VAL A 67 -9.65 22.03 24.59
N TYR A 68 -9.53 22.99 25.47
CA TYR A 68 -8.55 24.07 25.37
C TYR A 68 -7.09 23.53 25.35
N ILE A 69 -6.79 22.51 26.18
CA ILE A 69 -5.45 21.87 26.23
C ILE A 69 -5.20 21.06 24.95
N GLN A 70 -6.23 20.35 24.46
CA GLN A 70 -6.15 19.65 23.17
C GLN A 70 -5.83 20.62 22.02
N GLN A 71 -6.55 21.76 21.96
CA GLN A 71 -6.32 22.77 20.93
C GLN A 71 -4.91 23.38 20.99
N LEU A 72 -4.40 23.64 22.20
CA LEU A 72 -3.02 24.08 22.37
C LEU A 72 -2.00 23.02 21.91
N TYR A 73 -2.25 21.75 22.26
CA TYR A 73 -1.40 20.66 21.82
C TYR A 73 -1.37 20.56 20.29
N ILE A 74 -2.54 20.52 19.67
CA ILE A 74 -2.67 20.48 18.19
C ILE A 74 -1.94 21.65 17.53
N LYS A 75 -2.06 22.86 18.10
CA LYS A 75 -1.37 24.04 17.58
C LYS A 75 0.15 23.92 17.58
N TYR A 76 0.75 23.28 18.60
CA TYR A 76 2.20 23.22 18.76
C TYR A 76 2.83 21.93 18.23
N TYR A 77 2.09 20.82 18.24
CA TYR A 77 2.62 19.48 17.93
C TYR A 77 1.91 18.79 16.75
N GLY A 78 0.75 19.31 16.32
CA GLY A 78 -0.12 18.66 15.35
C GLY A 78 -1.18 17.76 15.99
N ASP A 79 -2.09 17.23 15.17
CA ASP A 79 -3.14 16.33 15.65
C ASP A 79 -2.56 14.93 15.98
N PRO A 80 -2.64 14.47 17.23
CA PRO A 80 -2.12 13.17 17.63
C PRO A 80 -2.88 12.00 17.01
N HIS A 81 -4.16 12.15 16.65
CA HIS A 81 -4.91 11.13 15.93
C HIS A 81 -4.36 10.93 14.51
N GLU A 82 -4.09 12.03 13.79
CA GLU A 82 -3.44 11.97 12.48
C GLU A 82 -2.03 11.35 12.55
N ASP A 83 -1.26 11.69 13.59
CA ASP A 83 0.07 11.12 13.79
C ASP A 83 0.03 9.60 13.98
N VAL A 84 -0.95 9.12 14.75
CA VAL A 84 -1.17 7.68 14.98
C VAL A 84 -1.64 6.99 13.71
N GLU A 85 -2.60 7.55 12.98
CA GLU A 85 -3.05 7.01 11.69
C GLU A 85 -1.89 6.98 10.69
N ARG A 86 -1.10 8.04 10.64
CA ARG A 86 0.08 8.13 9.79
C ARG A 86 1.15 7.10 10.16
N ALA A 87 1.34 6.82 11.45
CA ALA A 87 2.26 5.80 11.93
C ALA A 87 1.77 4.37 11.63
N ALA A 88 0.45 4.13 11.69
CA ALA A 88 -0.18 2.86 11.35
C ALA A 88 -0.15 2.57 9.85
N THR A 89 -0.19 3.62 9.01
CA THR A 89 -0.17 3.49 7.55
C THR A 89 1.25 3.26 7.05
N SER A 90 1.47 2.24 6.23
CA SER A 90 2.80 1.95 5.71
C SER A 90 3.33 3.09 4.82
N PRO A 91 4.66 3.34 4.76
CA PRO A 91 5.24 4.35 3.86
C PRO A 91 4.82 4.15 2.40
N LEU A 92 4.73 2.90 1.95
CA LEU A 92 4.29 2.58 0.60
C LEU A 92 2.82 2.95 0.39
N GLU A 93 1.94 2.64 1.33
CA GLU A 93 0.52 2.99 1.23
C GLU A 93 0.31 4.50 1.11
N ARG A 94 1.04 5.29 1.91
CA ARG A 94 1.03 6.76 1.82
C ARG A 94 1.52 7.28 0.47
N ALA A 95 2.48 6.58 -0.15
CA ALA A 95 3.04 6.95 -1.44
C ALA A 95 2.15 6.56 -2.63
N VAL A 96 1.18 5.63 -2.47
CA VAL A 96 0.26 5.22 -3.54
C VAL A 96 -0.72 6.35 -3.86
N GLY A 97 -0.33 7.18 -4.83
CA GLY A 97 -1.16 8.29 -5.33
C GLY A 97 -2.09 7.88 -6.48
N TYR A 98 -2.90 8.81 -6.95
CA TYR A 98 -3.67 8.68 -8.20
C TYR A 98 -2.73 8.85 -9.40
N ASN A 99 -2.95 8.09 -10.48
CA ASN A 99 -2.21 8.21 -11.74
C ASN A 99 -3.21 8.24 -12.90
N GLU A 100 -3.54 9.44 -13.35
CA GLU A 100 -4.49 9.67 -14.45
C GLU A 100 -3.93 9.19 -15.79
N ALA A 101 -2.63 9.36 -16.02
CA ALA A 101 -1.97 8.93 -17.24
C ALA A 101 -2.06 7.40 -17.42
N ALA A 102 -1.87 6.63 -16.34
CA ALA A 102 -2.04 5.18 -16.37
C ALA A 102 -3.50 4.79 -16.67
N TYR A 103 -4.47 5.44 -16.02
CA TYR A 103 -5.89 5.18 -16.28
C TYR A 103 -6.28 5.48 -17.72
N SER A 104 -5.89 6.63 -18.24
CA SER A 104 -6.12 7.03 -19.62
C SER A 104 -5.49 6.06 -20.61
N PHE A 105 -4.22 5.68 -20.37
CA PHE A 105 -3.51 4.71 -21.22
C PHE A 105 -4.27 3.37 -21.29
N PHE A 106 -4.62 2.77 -20.15
CA PHE A 106 -5.29 1.46 -20.14
C PHE A 106 -6.73 1.50 -20.68
N THR A 107 -7.41 2.64 -20.58
CA THR A 107 -8.76 2.83 -21.14
C THR A 107 -8.73 2.89 -22.68
N THR A 108 -7.70 3.54 -23.23
CA THR A 108 -7.56 3.69 -24.68
C THR A 108 -6.81 2.55 -25.34
N TYR A 109 -6.11 1.72 -24.54
CA TYR A 109 -5.30 0.61 -25.05
C TYR A 109 -6.15 -0.39 -25.85
N ARG A 110 -5.59 -0.81 -26.98
CA ARG A 110 -6.11 -1.89 -27.83
C ARG A 110 -5.03 -2.98 -27.95
N ASP A 111 -5.45 -4.23 -27.86
CA ASP A 111 -4.54 -5.36 -28.08
C ASP A 111 -4.22 -5.58 -29.55
N GLY A 112 -3.35 -6.56 -29.88
CA GLY A 112 -2.97 -6.86 -31.26
C GLY A 112 -4.14 -7.24 -32.19
N ALA A 113 -5.30 -7.61 -31.64
CA ALA A 113 -6.55 -7.86 -32.35
C ALA A 113 -7.49 -6.64 -32.38
N GLY A 114 -7.04 -5.46 -31.91
CA GLY A 114 -7.83 -4.23 -31.86
C GLY A 114 -8.86 -4.20 -30.72
N LYS A 115 -8.91 -5.21 -29.85
CA LYS A 115 -9.89 -5.31 -28.76
C LYS A 115 -9.48 -4.48 -27.55
N PRO A 116 -10.43 -3.75 -26.90
CA PRO A 116 -10.14 -2.99 -25.69
C PRO A 116 -9.88 -3.90 -24.49
N LEU A 117 -9.21 -3.36 -23.48
CA LEU A 117 -9.10 -4.02 -22.18
C LEU A 117 -10.49 -4.12 -21.50
N ARG A 118 -10.74 -5.23 -20.83
CA ARG A 118 -11.91 -5.34 -19.96
C ARG A 118 -11.81 -4.36 -18.80
N PRO A 119 -12.91 -3.74 -18.32
CA PRO A 119 -12.87 -2.76 -17.22
C PRO A 119 -12.11 -3.22 -15.97
N GLU A 120 -12.27 -4.49 -15.61
CA GLU A 120 -11.55 -5.10 -14.48
C GLU A 120 -10.01 -5.08 -14.67
N LYS A 121 -9.55 -5.26 -15.92
CA LYS A 121 -8.12 -5.20 -16.26
C LYS A 121 -7.60 -3.76 -16.27
N VAL A 122 -8.41 -2.82 -16.73
CA VAL A 122 -8.07 -1.38 -16.66
C VAL A 122 -7.85 -0.99 -15.20
N THR A 123 -8.78 -1.32 -14.31
CA THR A 123 -8.66 -1.03 -12.88
C THR A 123 -7.43 -1.71 -12.26
N LEU A 124 -7.21 -3.00 -12.55
CA LEU A 124 -6.08 -3.76 -12.03
C LEU A 124 -4.73 -3.18 -12.48
N TYR A 125 -4.58 -2.90 -13.78
CA TYR A 125 -3.30 -2.39 -14.32
C TYR A 125 -3.03 -0.96 -13.88
N THR A 126 -4.07 -0.12 -13.79
CA THR A 126 -3.94 1.23 -13.22
C THR A 126 -3.47 1.17 -11.75
N LEU A 127 -4.04 0.27 -10.95
CA LEU A 127 -3.60 0.10 -9.57
C LEU A 127 -2.15 -0.41 -9.49
N GLN A 128 -1.77 -1.39 -10.33
CA GLN A 128 -0.40 -1.88 -10.38
C GLN A 128 0.59 -0.77 -10.77
N ALA A 129 0.25 0.09 -11.74
CA ALA A 129 1.06 1.24 -12.10
C ALA A 129 1.24 2.19 -10.90
N ARG A 130 0.17 2.53 -10.19
CA ARG A 130 0.21 3.38 -8.99
C ARG A 130 1.12 2.82 -7.90
N VAL A 131 1.06 1.50 -7.68
CA VAL A 131 1.92 0.82 -6.70
C VAL A 131 3.38 0.83 -7.15
N LEU A 132 3.66 0.57 -8.44
CA LEU A 132 5.04 0.63 -8.95
C LEU A 132 5.61 2.04 -8.91
N ASP A 133 4.84 3.07 -9.24
CA ASP A 133 5.24 4.47 -9.09
C ASP A 133 5.59 4.82 -7.64
N ALA A 134 4.82 4.29 -6.68
CA ALA A 134 5.10 4.46 -5.26
C ALA A 134 6.40 3.73 -4.84
N VAL A 135 6.63 2.51 -5.35
CA VAL A 135 7.86 1.75 -5.11
C VAL A 135 9.08 2.50 -5.64
N ILE A 136 8.99 3.07 -6.86
CA ILE A 136 10.06 3.85 -7.48
C ILE A 136 10.36 5.09 -6.63
N ARG A 137 9.33 5.87 -6.24
CA ARG A 137 9.50 7.04 -5.38
C ARG A 137 10.18 6.71 -4.06
N LEU A 138 9.78 5.62 -3.40
CA LEU A 138 10.38 5.20 -2.14
C LEU A 138 11.81 4.69 -2.32
N ARG A 139 12.10 3.95 -3.41
CA ARG A 139 13.47 3.55 -3.77
C ARG A 139 14.38 4.78 -3.90
N ASP A 140 13.92 5.80 -4.60
CA ASP A 140 14.71 6.99 -4.92
C ASP A 140 14.84 7.95 -3.73
N SER A 141 13.83 8.05 -2.87
CA SER A 141 13.84 8.95 -1.72
C SER A 141 14.74 8.48 -0.57
N ASN A 142 15.12 7.19 -0.52
CA ASN A 142 16.04 6.54 0.46
C ASN A 142 15.82 6.95 1.95
N ALA A 143 15.20 8.09 2.21
CA ALA A 143 15.11 8.71 3.52
C ALA A 143 13.94 8.17 4.36
N GLU A 144 12.83 7.81 3.73
CA GLU A 144 11.60 7.43 4.44
C GLU A 144 11.52 5.92 4.76
N CYS A 145 12.30 5.11 4.04
CA CYS A 145 12.27 3.66 4.21
C CYS A 145 13.18 3.15 5.35
N GLY A 146 13.85 4.05 6.09
CA GLY A 146 14.76 3.65 7.16
C GLY A 146 15.94 2.80 6.66
N PHE A 147 16.33 2.94 5.39
CA PHE A 147 17.55 2.39 4.83
C PHE A 147 18.73 3.16 5.39
N GLY A 148 18.99 2.99 6.70
CA GLY A 148 20.05 3.66 7.41
C GLY A 148 21.43 3.40 6.77
N ARG A 149 22.31 4.39 6.83
CA ARG A 149 23.73 4.33 6.41
C ARG A 149 24.58 3.31 7.17
N GLY A 150 23.98 2.49 8.02
CA GLY A 150 24.66 1.45 8.80
C GLY A 150 24.40 0.10 8.22
N GLY A 151 25.35 -0.44 7.48
CA GLY A 151 25.69 -1.84 7.19
C GLY A 151 24.65 -2.96 7.37
N SER A 152 23.36 -2.66 7.30
CA SER A 152 22.32 -3.66 7.42
C SER A 152 22.32 -4.55 6.16
N ARG A 153 22.42 -5.85 6.37
CA ARG A 153 22.36 -6.91 5.35
C ARG A 153 21.00 -6.99 4.64
N PHE A 154 20.07 -6.06 4.89
CA PHE A 154 18.75 -6.05 4.28
C PHE A 154 18.81 -5.45 2.88
N ASN A 155 18.45 -6.26 1.91
CA ASN A 155 18.28 -5.82 0.54
C ASN A 155 17.05 -4.88 0.46
N VAL A 156 17.23 -3.67 -0.08
CA VAL A 156 16.16 -2.69 -0.29
C VAL A 156 14.95 -3.32 -0.98
N TRP A 157 15.19 -4.17 -1.97
CA TRP A 157 14.14 -4.82 -2.74
C TRP A 157 13.33 -5.84 -1.94
N ASP A 158 13.95 -6.53 -0.99
CA ASP A 158 13.24 -7.46 -0.12
C ASP A 158 12.28 -6.69 0.79
N ARG A 159 12.72 -5.57 1.36
CA ARG A 159 11.85 -4.71 2.17
C ARG A 159 10.73 -4.07 1.36
N LEU A 160 11.01 -3.58 0.15
CA LEU A 160 9.98 -3.06 -0.74
C LEU A 160 8.96 -4.14 -1.13
N SER A 161 9.41 -5.38 -1.37
CA SER A 161 8.51 -6.48 -1.67
C SER A 161 7.63 -6.88 -0.47
N GLU A 162 8.15 -6.82 0.75
CA GLU A 162 7.36 -6.99 1.97
C GLU A 162 6.26 -5.93 2.07
N MET A 163 6.60 -4.64 1.88
CA MET A 163 5.62 -3.56 1.88
C MET A 163 4.55 -3.72 0.78
N VAL A 164 4.94 -4.18 -0.41
CA VAL A 164 4.00 -4.49 -1.51
C VAL A 164 3.06 -5.62 -1.11
N ASN A 165 3.58 -6.70 -0.50
CA ASN A 165 2.75 -7.80 -0.02
C ASN A 165 1.81 -7.38 1.11
N ASP A 166 2.24 -6.47 1.98
CA ASP A 166 1.42 -5.94 3.07
C ASP A 166 0.23 -5.11 2.57
N LEU A 167 0.35 -4.44 1.42
CA LEU A 167 -0.80 -3.76 0.78
C LEU A 167 -1.97 -4.70 0.49
N LEU A 168 -1.71 -5.99 0.22
CA LEU A 168 -2.77 -6.99 0.02
C LEU A 168 -3.58 -7.29 1.30
N LYS A 169 -3.01 -6.97 2.47
CA LYS A 169 -3.65 -7.17 3.77
C LYS A 169 -4.53 -6.00 4.17
N VAL A 170 -4.32 -4.82 3.57
CA VAL A 170 -5.10 -3.61 3.86
C VAL A 170 -6.54 -3.81 3.39
N ARG A 171 -7.50 -3.55 4.28
CA ARG A 171 -8.94 -3.69 4.01
C ARG A 171 -9.60 -2.33 3.92
N ASP A 172 -10.63 -2.25 3.09
CA ASP A 172 -11.54 -1.11 3.07
C ASP A 172 -12.61 -1.23 4.18
N SER A 173 -13.46 -0.22 4.33
CA SER A 173 -14.57 -0.21 5.31
C SER A 173 -15.59 -1.33 5.10
N LYS A 174 -15.57 -1.99 3.92
CA LYS A 174 -16.44 -3.11 3.56
C LYS A 174 -15.75 -4.47 3.72
N GLY A 175 -14.50 -4.50 4.23
CA GLY A 175 -13.70 -5.71 4.41
C GLY A 175 -13.01 -6.25 3.14
N ASN A 176 -13.15 -5.56 1.98
CA ASN A 176 -12.47 -5.96 0.75
C ASN A 176 -11.01 -5.50 0.75
N THR A 177 -10.16 -6.20 0.00
CA THR A 177 -8.77 -5.75 -0.20
C THR A 177 -8.76 -4.39 -0.90
N ARG A 178 -8.20 -3.38 -0.23
CA ARG A 178 -8.12 -2.00 -0.75
C ARG A 178 -7.20 -1.89 -1.97
N TYR A 179 -6.14 -2.68 -2.01
CA TYR A 179 -5.12 -2.68 -3.07
C TYR A 179 -4.99 -4.08 -3.71
N PRO A 180 -6.00 -4.57 -4.46
CA PRO A 180 -5.92 -5.87 -5.10
C PRO A 180 -4.98 -5.81 -6.30
N HIS A 181 -3.73 -6.24 -6.15
CA HIS A 181 -2.74 -6.28 -7.22
C HIS A 181 -2.18 -7.68 -7.45
N LYS A 182 -1.50 -7.89 -8.60
CA LYS A 182 -0.80 -9.12 -8.97
C LYS A 182 0.69 -8.87 -9.22
N LEU A 183 1.28 -7.98 -8.42
CA LEU A 183 2.71 -7.70 -8.49
C LEU A 183 3.51 -8.84 -7.86
N PRO A 184 4.78 -9.01 -8.25
CA PRO A 184 5.65 -10.04 -7.69
C PRO A 184 5.86 -9.88 -6.19
N SER A 185 5.88 -11.03 -5.47
CA SER A 185 6.00 -11.09 -4.01
C SER A 185 7.44 -11.13 -3.49
N THR A 186 8.45 -11.30 -4.36
CA THR A 186 9.86 -11.39 -3.95
C THR A 186 10.67 -10.19 -4.47
N GLY A 187 11.66 -9.74 -3.71
CA GLY A 187 12.47 -8.57 -4.04
C GLY A 187 13.14 -8.68 -5.41
N LYS A 188 13.71 -9.85 -5.76
CA LYS A 188 14.35 -10.08 -7.06
C LYS A 188 13.38 -9.93 -8.24
N THR A 189 12.20 -10.51 -8.13
CA THR A 189 11.19 -10.45 -9.20
C THR A 189 10.51 -9.09 -9.26
N LEU A 190 10.33 -8.42 -8.11
CA LEU A 190 9.82 -7.06 -8.05
C LEU A 190 10.80 -6.09 -8.74
N LYS A 191 12.11 -6.20 -8.44
CA LYS A 191 13.14 -5.41 -9.12
C LYS A 191 13.04 -5.54 -10.65
N ARG A 192 13.02 -6.76 -11.16
CA ARG A 192 12.89 -7.00 -12.61
C ARG A 192 11.62 -6.38 -13.18
N LYS A 193 10.52 -6.40 -12.42
CA LYS A 193 9.25 -5.79 -12.86
C LYS A 193 9.31 -4.28 -12.86
N VAL A 194 9.99 -3.67 -11.88
CA VAL A 194 10.25 -2.22 -11.85
C VAL A 194 11.15 -1.81 -13.00
N ASP A 195 12.29 -2.50 -13.21
CA ASP A 195 13.23 -2.23 -14.31
C ASP A 195 12.51 -2.31 -15.68
N GLN A 196 11.63 -3.31 -15.85
CA GLN A 196 10.80 -3.45 -17.04
C GLN A 196 9.79 -2.30 -17.19
N TYR A 197 9.16 -1.89 -16.07
CA TYR A 197 8.20 -0.80 -16.08
C TYR A 197 8.85 0.56 -16.36
N GLU A 198 10.04 0.81 -15.86
CA GLU A 198 10.82 2.02 -16.17
C GLU A 198 11.26 2.07 -17.65
N SER A 199 11.55 0.91 -18.27
CA SER A 199 11.98 0.86 -19.68
C SER A 199 10.83 0.83 -20.68
N GLU A 200 9.77 0.06 -20.42
CA GLU A 200 8.65 -0.17 -21.34
C GLU A 200 7.41 0.69 -21.00
N GLY A 201 7.40 1.38 -19.85
CA GLY A 201 6.25 2.13 -19.36
C GLY A 201 5.05 1.24 -19.02
N PHE A 202 3.86 1.77 -19.21
CA PHE A 202 2.61 1.07 -18.86
C PHE A 202 2.39 -0.25 -19.60
N ILE A 203 2.97 -0.40 -20.79
CA ILE A 203 2.82 -1.63 -21.58
C ILE A 203 3.45 -2.84 -20.88
N ALA A 204 4.44 -2.62 -20.02
CA ALA A 204 5.05 -3.66 -19.19
C ALA A 204 4.04 -4.40 -18.30
N LEU A 205 2.89 -3.79 -17.98
CA LEU A 205 1.85 -4.37 -17.14
C LEU A 205 0.84 -5.20 -17.94
N VAL A 206 0.76 -5.00 -19.26
CA VAL A 206 -0.12 -5.77 -20.13
C VAL A 206 0.52 -7.13 -20.42
N HIS A 207 -0.26 -8.20 -20.28
CA HIS A 207 0.23 -9.55 -20.53
C HIS A 207 0.65 -9.69 -22.01
N LYS A 208 1.89 -10.12 -22.27
CA LYS A 208 2.45 -10.21 -23.62
C LYS A 208 1.68 -11.11 -24.60
N ASN A 209 0.97 -12.12 -24.08
CA ASN A 209 0.16 -13.01 -24.90
C ASN A 209 -1.27 -12.49 -25.17
N LYS A 210 -1.59 -11.28 -24.72
CA LYS A 210 -2.92 -10.72 -24.95
C LYS A 210 -3.01 -10.21 -26.38
N GLY A 211 -3.95 -10.76 -27.15
CA GLY A 211 -4.10 -10.44 -28.57
C GLY A 211 -3.04 -11.08 -29.48
N ASN A 212 -2.26 -12.03 -28.97
CA ASN A 212 -1.34 -12.79 -29.80
C ASN A 212 -2.12 -13.86 -30.58
N THR A 213 -2.54 -13.50 -31.77
CA THR A 213 -3.23 -14.38 -32.71
C THR A 213 -2.32 -15.48 -33.26
N SER A 214 -0.99 -15.27 -33.22
CA SER A 214 0.00 -16.26 -33.70
C SER A 214 0.04 -17.55 -32.86
N ALA A 215 -0.43 -17.51 -31.62
CA ALA A 215 -0.53 -18.68 -30.73
C ALA A 215 -1.95 -19.30 -30.75
N ALA A 216 -2.92 -18.68 -31.41
CA ALA A 216 -4.24 -19.24 -31.57
C ALA A 216 -4.20 -20.33 -32.64
N LEU A 217 -4.59 -21.54 -32.26
CA LEU A 217 -4.76 -22.65 -33.21
C LEU A 217 -5.93 -22.41 -34.17
N ILE A 218 -6.93 -21.63 -33.70
CA ILE A 218 -8.08 -21.20 -34.49
C ILE A 218 -7.81 -19.77 -34.95
N ARG A 219 -7.62 -19.56 -36.25
CA ARG A 219 -7.13 -18.29 -36.81
C ARG A 219 -8.21 -17.51 -37.57
N ASP A 220 -9.16 -18.20 -38.16
CA ASP A 220 -10.20 -17.62 -38.99
C ASP A 220 -11.58 -18.27 -38.75
N GLU A 221 -12.59 -17.79 -39.44
CA GLU A 221 -13.97 -18.28 -39.31
C GLU A 221 -14.11 -19.73 -39.80
N GLU A 222 -13.28 -20.18 -40.75
CA GLU A 222 -13.29 -21.57 -41.25
C GLU A 222 -12.78 -22.53 -40.19
N ASP A 223 -11.67 -22.18 -39.51
CA ASP A 223 -11.13 -22.90 -38.37
C ASP A 223 -12.13 -23.01 -37.22
N GLU A 224 -12.84 -21.90 -36.92
CA GLU A 224 -13.87 -21.87 -35.90
C GLU A 224 -15.07 -22.76 -36.25
N ALA A 225 -15.47 -22.78 -37.51
CA ALA A 225 -16.54 -23.65 -38.01
C ALA A 225 -16.17 -25.14 -37.94
N ILE A 226 -14.93 -25.50 -38.27
CA ILE A 226 -14.40 -26.87 -38.13
C ILE A 226 -14.43 -27.29 -36.65
N MET A 227 -13.92 -26.46 -35.75
CA MET A 227 -13.94 -26.75 -34.32
C MET A 227 -15.36 -26.87 -33.76
N HIS A 228 -16.26 -26.03 -34.17
CA HIS A 228 -17.68 -26.10 -33.78
C HIS A 228 -18.34 -27.37 -34.26
N LYS A 229 -18.02 -27.81 -35.49
CA LYS A 229 -18.51 -29.07 -36.06
C LYS A 229 -17.95 -30.26 -35.28
N LEU A 230 -16.66 -30.29 -34.94
CA LEU A 230 -16.06 -31.37 -34.16
C LEU A 230 -16.62 -31.46 -32.74
N LEU A 231 -16.83 -30.33 -32.07
CA LEU A 231 -17.41 -30.24 -30.73
C LEU A 231 -18.91 -30.60 -30.70
N SER A 232 -19.64 -30.37 -31.80
CA SER A 232 -21.07 -30.73 -31.90
C SER A 232 -21.33 -32.18 -32.26
N GLN A 233 -20.33 -32.89 -32.77
CA GLN A 233 -20.41 -34.35 -32.99
C GLN A 233 -20.32 -35.03 -31.63
N HIS A 234 -21.43 -35.48 -31.06
CA HIS A 234 -21.60 -36.15 -29.75
C HIS A 234 -20.66 -37.33 -29.49
N MET A 235 -19.43 -37.24 -29.88
CA MET A 235 -18.39 -38.22 -29.57
C MET A 235 -17.68 -37.80 -28.30
N ASN A 236 -17.52 -38.70 -27.35
CA ASN A 236 -16.72 -38.49 -26.13
C ASN A 236 -15.22 -38.40 -26.48
N LEU A 237 -14.86 -37.40 -27.31
CA LEU A 237 -13.48 -37.17 -27.68
C LEU A 237 -12.79 -36.32 -26.58
N ASN A 238 -11.59 -36.72 -26.20
CA ASN A 238 -10.77 -35.89 -25.36
C ASN A 238 -10.10 -34.78 -26.20
N ASN A 239 -9.55 -33.76 -25.53
CA ASN A 239 -8.93 -32.63 -26.21
C ASN A 239 -7.83 -32.98 -27.20
N ALA A 240 -7.06 -34.05 -26.94
CA ALA A 240 -6.00 -34.53 -27.83
C ALA A 240 -6.58 -35.13 -29.11
N GLN A 241 -7.66 -35.90 -29.02
CA GLN A 241 -8.37 -36.46 -30.15
C GLN A 241 -9.05 -35.40 -31.01
N ILE A 242 -9.62 -34.38 -30.39
CA ILE A 242 -10.21 -33.23 -31.08
C ILE A 242 -9.12 -32.52 -31.89
N MET A 243 -7.97 -32.28 -31.30
CA MET A 243 -6.83 -31.63 -31.97
C MET A 243 -6.30 -32.49 -33.13
N GLU A 244 -6.22 -33.82 -32.97
CA GLU A 244 -5.79 -34.71 -34.04
C GLU A 244 -6.76 -34.68 -35.24
N GLN A 245 -8.08 -34.72 -34.97
CA GLN A 245 -9.09 -34.61 -36.00
C GLN A 245 -9.10 -33.25 -36.69
N TYR A 246 -8.95 -32.17 -35.91
CA TYR A 246 -8.81 -30.81 -36.46
C TYR A 246 -7.62 -30.71 -37.42
N ASN A 247 -6.44 -31.21 -37.02
CA ASN A 247 -5.26 -31.18 -37.87
C ASN A 247 -5.42 -31.99 -39.16
N LYS A 248 -6.21 -33.09 -39.13
CA LYS A 248 -6.53 -33.89 -40.32
C LYS A 248 -7.47 -33.19 -41.31
N ILE A 249 -8.31 -32.27 -40.83
CA ILE A 249 -9.29 -31.53 -41.64
C ILE A 249 -8.70 -30.22 -42.16
N ALA A 250 -7.87 -29.57 -41.34
CA ALA A 250 -7.26 -28.26 -41.64
C ALA A 250 -5.94 -28.38 -42.45
N SER A 251 -5.46 -29.59 -42.75
CA SER A 251 -4.30 -29.88 -43.60
C SER A 251 -4.69 -30.02 -45.06
#